data_ab8637cb9616a3b0f820d1b1d9d9e52b
#
_entry.id   ab8637cb9616a3b0f820d1b1d9d9e52b
#
_cell.length_a   1.000
_cell.length_b   1.000
_cell.length_c   1.000
_cell.angle_alpha   90.00
_cell.angle_beta   90.00
_cell.angle_gamma   90.00
#
_symmetry.space_group_name_H-M   'P 1'
#
loop_
_entity.id
_entity.type
_entity.pdbx_description
1 polymer ?
#
loop_
_entity_poly.entity_id
_entity_poly.type
_entity_poly.pdbx_seq_one_letter_code
_entity_poly.pdbx_strand_id
1 'polypeptide(L)'
;MHTVTIILVLVLTVVLCGFIARSRWVKLPLPLIQIAGGTGLALFGLQVPLDPDIFFLLFIPPLLFLDGWRIPKGAFFSDARSILMLAIGLVLFTVLGMGFFIDWLIPTVPLAVAFALGAILSPTDPVAVSAIAAGNPIPPRLMHILEGESLLNDASGLVCFTFAVGAMMTGGFSIGAASLSFLQEAGGGILIGLAISWGVGLANKWLVSKVGEEPGLQILISILIPFAAYLGAEQIHGSGILAAATAGVSMHYADLIGRPLAATRTQRKAVWDTVQLVLNGVIFVMLGAQLPTTIASLQAASAEVGAGSAWKLPLYVVAITVGLTFMRFIWVAISMKLTLFKQQKKADKANQGSDAKDNVSLARPSLRLLLVASFAGVRGALTLAGILTLPLFLPDGTRFPARDLVIFLAMGVILLSLILASVTLPLLTKGLVFAPPARRSSEERNARSAAAEAAVARLEKVCSGIGSDGKEQVVTEAANRLIEAYRRRMAYGESSNDEAARMQELAKAERSLRLEALNAERDELFRRRISGELDDAIHLRLLREIDLLEATLEE
;
A
#
# COMPACT_ATOMS: atom_id res chain seq x y z
N MET A 1 -19.04 -22.42 -15.42
CA MET A 1 -18.02 -22.29 -16.49
C MET A 1 -17.76 -20.81 -16.83
N HIS A 2 -18.79 -20.03 -17.12
CA HIS A 2 -18.63 -18.61 -17.53
C HIS A 2 -17.84 -17.74 -16.54
N THR A 3 -18.12 -17.82 -15.23
CA THR A 3 -17.42 -17.04 -14.18
C THR A 3 -15.92 -17.38 -14.09
N VAL A 4 -15.56 -18.66 -14.16
CA VAL A 4 -14.16 -19.11 -14.13
C VAL A 4 -13.40 -18.58 -15.35
N THR A 5 -14.03 -18.62 -16.54
CA THR A 5 -13.43 -18.09 -17.77
C THR A 5 -13.18 -16.58 -17.65
N ILE A 6 -14.14 -15.82 -17.10
CA ILE A 6 -13.96 -14.39 -16.85
C ILE A 6 -12.76 -14.11 -15.94
N ILE A 7 -12.66 -14.81 -14.80
CA ILE A 7 -11.54 -14.65 -13.87
C ILE A 7 -10.20 -14.94 -14.56
N LEU A 8 -10.11 -16.04 -15.31
CA LEU A 8 -8.89 -16.39 -16.04
C LEU A 8 -8.51 -15.35 -17.09
N VAL A 9 -9.48 -14.80 -17.83
CA VAL A 9 -9.23 -13.73 -18.82
C VAL A 9 -8.78 -12.44 -18.14
N LEU A 10 -9.38 -12.08 -17.00
CA LEU A 10 -8.95 -10.91 -16.23
C LEU A 10 -7.51 -11.06 -15.76
N VAL A 11 -7.14 -12.20 -15.16
CA VAL A 11 -5.77 -12.47 -14.71
C VAL A 11 -4.80 -12.51 -15.89
N LEU A 12 -5.16 -13.15 -17.01
CA LEU A 12 -4.34 -13.14 -18.22
C LEU A 12 -4.10 -11.71 -18.72
N THR A 13 -5.13 -10.88 -18.70
CA THR A 13 -5.00 -9.46 -19.11
C THR A 13 -4.06 -8.71 -18.18
N VAL A 14 -4.11 -8.94 -16.88
CA VAL A 14 -3.15 -8.36 -15.92
C VAL A 14 -1.72 -8.74 -16.27
N VAL A 15 -1.48 -10.02 -16.59
CA VAL A 15 -0.16 -10.53 -17.00
C VAL A 15 0.31 -9.87 -18.30
N LEU A 16 -0.53 -9.83 -19.32
CA LEU A 16 -0.20 -9.20 -20.60
C LEU A 16 0.10 -7.70 -20.44
N CYS A 17 -0.73 -6.98 -19.67
CA CYS A 17 -0.47 -5.58 -19.34
C CYS A 17 0.85 -5.39 -18.58
N GLY A 18 1.22 -6.31 -17.70
CA GLY A 18 2.49 -6.31 -16.98
C GLY A 18 3.70 -6.42 -17.93
N PHE A 19 3.63 -7.28 -18.95
CA PHE A 19 4.67 -7.39 -19.99
C PHE A 19 4.73 -6.12 -20.86
N ILE A 20 3.58 -5.56 -21.26
CA ILE A 20 3.51 -4.32 -22.03
C ILE A 20 4.15 -3.16 -21.26
N ALA A 21 3.86 -3.03 -19.96
CA ALA A 21 4.40 -1.98 -19.11
C ALA A 21 5.94 -2.05 -18.95
N ARG A 22 6.51 -3.26 -19.01
CA ARG A 22 7.97 -3.48 -18.94
C ARG A 22 8.65 -3.30 -20.31
N SER A 23 7.88 -3.25 -21.40
CA SER A 23 8.40 -3.02 -22.74
C SER A 23 8.97 -1.60 -22.85
N ARG A 24 10.10 -1.46 -23.54
CA ARG A 24 10.73 -0.14 -23.83
C ARG A 24 9.88 0.76 -24.73
N TRP A 25 8.83 0.22 -25.34
CA TRP A 25 7.98 0.91 -26.31
C TRP A 25 6.87 1.73 -25.65
N VAL A 26 6.44 1.36 -24.46
CA VAL A 26 5.31 1.99 -23.76
C VAL A 26 5.82 2.63 -22.46
N LYS A 27 5.72 3.94 -22.35
CA LYS A 27 6.13 4.72 -21.16
C LYS A 27 4.93 5.10 -20.28
N LEU A 28 3.86 4.31 -20.32
CA LEU A 28 2.67 4.54 -19.51
C LEU A 28 2.76 3.75 -18.19
N PRO A 29 2.30 4.29 -17.07
CA PRO A 29 2.17 3.55 -15.82
C PRO A 29 1.25 2.33 -15.97
N LEU A 30 1.60 1.25 -15.26
CA LEU A 30 0.87 -0.02 -15.30
C LEU A 30 -0.66 0.12 -15.12
N PRO A 31 -1.18 0.93 -14.16
CA PRO A 31 -2.62 1.09 -14.01
C PRO A 31 -3.34 1.60 -15.27
N LEU A 32 -2.74 2.52 -16.01
CA LEU A 32 -3.35 3.04 -17.25
C LEU A 32 -3.38 1.98 -18.35
N ILE A 33 -2.34 1.15 -18.46
CA ILE A 33 -2.30 0.03 -19.41
C ILE A 33 -3.35 -1.02 -19.06
N GLN A 34 -3.55 -1.29 -17.77
CA GLN A 34 -4.57 -2.22 -17.28
C GLN A 34 -5.99 -1.71 -17.57
N ILE A 35 -6.25 -0.41 -17.37
CA ILE A 35 -7.52 0.21 -17.73
C ILE A 35 -7.76 0.09 -19.26
N ALA A 36 -6.76 0.41 -20.06
CA ALA A 36 -6.86 0.26 -21.52
C ALA A 36 -7.10 -1.20 -21.93
N GLY A 37 -6.42 -2.16 -21.30
CA GLY A 37 -6.65 -3.60 -21.51
C GLY A 37 -8.08 -4.02 -21.19
N GLY A 38 -8.61 -3.57 -20.05
CA GLY A 38 -10.00 -3.83 -19.65
C GLY A 38 -11.01 -3.22 -20.62
N THR A 39 -10.77 -1.98 -21.06
CA THR A 39 -11.61 -1.34 -22.10
C THR A 39 -11.60 -2.14 -23.40
N GLY A 40 -10.41 -2.63 -23.81
CA GLY A 40 -10.29 -3.51 -24.97
C GLY A 40 -11.14 -4.77 -24.82
N LEU A 41 -11.08 -5.48 -23.66
CA LEU A 41 -11.91 -6.66 -23.40
C LEU A 41 -13.42 -6.38 -23.55
N ALA A 42 -13.88 -5.26 -23.00
CA ALA A 42 -15.29 -4.88 -23.10
C ALA A 42 -15.72 -4.58 -24.54
N LEU A 43 -14.86 -3.96 -25.34
CA LEU A 43 -15.11 -3.72 -26.77
C LEU A 43 -15.16 -5.01 -27.59
N PHE A 44 -14.46 -6.07 -27.16
CA PHE A 44 -14.58 -7.43 -27.72
C PHE A 44 -15.80 -8.21 -27.21
N GLY A 45 -16.70 -7.57 -26.45
CA GLY A 45 -17.95 -8.15 -26.00
C GLY A 45 -17.88 -8.91 -24.68
N LEU A 46 -16.75 -8.87 -23.94
CA LEU A 46 -16.65 -9.45 -22.61
C LEU A 46 -17.24 -8.46 -21.58
N GLN A 47 -18.48 -8.71 -21.20
CA GLN A 47 -19.11 -7.96 -20.11
C GLN A 47 -18.72 -8.63 -18.78
N VAL A 48 -18.09 -7.88 -17.91
CA VAL A 48 -17.74 -8.33 -16.54
C VAL A 48 -18.78 -7.75 -15.60
N PRO A 49 -19.76 -8.58 -15.14
CA PRO A 49 -20.69 -8.12 -14.12
C PRO A 49 -19.91 -7.88 -12.82
N LEU A 50 -20.04 -6.69 -12.27
CA LEU A 50 -19.41 -6.33 -11.01
C LEU A 50 -20.47 -6.39 -9.93
N ASP A 51 -20.40 -7.43 -9.10
CA ASP A 51 -21.18 -7.53 -7.87
C ASP A 51 -20.41 -6.77 -6.77
N PRO A 52 -20.95 -5.67 -6.25
CA PRO A 52 -20.25 -4.86 -5.25
C PRO A 52 -19.92 -5.63 -3.97
N ASP A 53 -20.80 -6.51 -3.49
CA ASP A 53 -20.61 -7.24 -2.23
C ASP A 53 -19.47 -8.24 -2.36
N ILE A 54 -19.42 -8.97 -3.49
CA ILE A 54 -18.30 -9.87 -3.80
C ILE A 54 -17.00 -9.07 -3.94
N PHE A 55 -17.07 -7.91 -4.57
CA PHE A 55 -15.91 -7.05 -4.76
C PHE A 55 -15.37 -6.56 -3.40
N PHE A 56 -16.24 -6.05 -2.51
CA PHE A 56 -15.84 -5.63 -1.18
C PHE A 56 -15.22 -6.76 -0.37
N LEU A 57 -15.83 -7.95 -0.39
CA LEU A 57 -15.33 -9.09 0.38
C LEU A 57 -14.01 -9.63 -0.17
N LEU A 58 -13.85 -9.72 -1.49
CA LEU A 58 -12.70 -10.42 -2.08
C LEU A 58 -11.46 -9.53 -2.20
N PHE A 59 -11.64 -8.24 -2.51
CA PHE A 59 -10.53 -7.35 -2.85
C PHE A 59 -10.09 -6.45 -1.69
N ILE A 60 -11.03 -5.87 -0.95
CA ILE A 60 -10.71 -4.83 0.02
C ILE A 60 -10.00 -5.38 1.27
N PRO A 61 -10.47 -6.46 1.94
CA PRO A 61 -9.84 -6.95 3.15
C PRO A 61 -8.36 -7.34 2.98
N PRO A 62 -7.96 -8.14 1.96
CA PRO A 62 -6.56 -8.49 1.78
C PRO A 62 -5.66 -7.29 1.44
N LEU A 63 -6.15 -6.32 0.65
CA LEU A 63 -5.38 -5.12 0.33
C LEU A 63 -5.12 -4.26 1.57
N LEU A 64 -6.16 -3.95 2.34
CA LEU A 64 -6.03 -3.14 3.55
C LEU A 64 -5.24 -3.85 4.66
N PHE A 65 -5.38 -5.16 4.79
CA PHE A 65 -4.54 -5.96 5.68
C PHE A 65 -3.07 -5.84 5.30
N LEU A 66 -2.76 -5.96 4.02
CA LEU A 66 -1.40 -5.87 3.51
C LEU A 66 -0.80 -4.47 3.75
N ASP A 67 -1.56 -3.41 3.48
CA ASP A 67 -1.15 -2.04 3.74
C ASP A 67 -0.91 -1.83 5.25
N GLY A 68 -1.84 -2.30 6.09
CA GLY A 68 -1.68 -2.30 7.54
C GLY A 68 -0.46 -3.09 8.01
N TRP A 69 -0.17 -4.23 7.42
CA TRP A 69 0.99 -5.06 7.78
C TRP A 69 2.31 -4.44 7.37
N ARG A 70 2.41 -3.83 6.19
CA ARG A 70 3.65 -3.26 5.63
C ARG A 70 4.02 -1.90 6.20
N ILE A 71 3.06 -1.13 6.69
CA ILE A 71 3.33 0.21 7.20
C ILE A 71 4.37 0.17 8.32
N PRO A 72 5.44 1.01 8.29
CA PRO A 72 6.44 1.07 9.34
C PRO A 72 5.83 1.61 10.64
N LYS A 73 5.62 0.74 11.63
CA LYS A 73 4.89 1.07 12.88
C LYS A 73 5.52 2.23 13.65
N GLY A 74 6.86 2.27 13.72
CA GLY A 74 7.58 3.38 14.37
C GLY A 74 7.27 4.74 13.72
N ALA A 75 7.30 4.81 12.39
CA ALA A 75 6.95 6.02 11.65
C ALA A 75 5.45 6.33 11.75
N PHE A 76 4.59 5.32 11.66
CA PHE A 76 3.13 5.46 11.79
C PHE A 76 2.74 6.09 13.14
N PHE A 77 3.23 5.57 14.24
CA PHE A 77 2.91 6.11 15.56
C PHE A 77 3.62 7.44 15.85
N SER A 78 4.83 7.66 15.33
CA SER A 78 5.53 8.95 15.49
C SER A 78 4.87 10.09 14.71
N ASP A 79 4.35 9.81 13.53
CA ASP A 79 3.65 10.77 12.67
C ASP A 79 2.10 10.65 12.78
N ALA A 80 1.57 9.86 13.76
CA ALA A 80 0.15 9.54 13.92
C ALA A 80 -0.77 10.78 13.89
N ARG A 81 -0.32 11.88 14.50
CA ARG A 81 -1.08 13.13 14.47
C ARG A 81 -1.22 13.69 13.06
N SER A 82 -0.15 13.68 12.26
CA SER A 82 -0.18 14.15 10.87
C SER A 82 -1.06 13.24 10.02
N ILE A 83 -0.94 11.93 10.24
CA ILE A 83 -1.75 10.91 9.57
C ILE A 83 -3.24 11.08 9.91
N LEU A 84 -3.60 11.23 11.19
CA LEU A 84 -4.99 11.44 11.61
C LEU A 84 -5.58 12.76 11.08
N MET A 85 -4.78 13.84 11.04
CA MET A 85 -5.23 15.10 10.44
C MET A 85 -5.51 14.98 8.95
N LEU A 86 -4.74 14.17 8.22
CA LEU A 86 -4.97 13.91 6.81
C LEU A 86 -6.10 12.87 6.61
N ALA A 87 -6.14 11.82 7.39
CA ALA A 87 -7.08 10.72 7.21
C ALA A 87 -8.52 11.06 7.63
N ILE A 88 -8.70 11.87 8.67
CA ILE A 88 -10.03 12.25 9.15
C ILE A 88 -10.33 13.71 8.79
N GLY A 89 -9.40 14.61 9.09
CA GLY A 89 -9.61 16.04 8.88
C GLY A 89 -9.74 16.41 7.40
N LEU A 90 -8.86 15.88 6.53
CA LEU A 90 -8.96 16.11 5.09
C LEU A 90 -10.21 15.47 4.51
N VAL A 91 -10.59 14.25 4.96
CA VAL A 91 -11.81 13.59 4.48
C VAL A 91 -13.02 14.44 4.80
N LEU A 92 -13.22 14.83 6.06
CA LEU A 92 -14.35 15.69 6.45
C LEU A 92 -14.35 17.03 5.70
N PHE A 93 -13.19 17.67 5.58
CA PHE A 93 -13.04 18.92 4.82
C PHE A 93 -13.40 18.74 3.34
N THR A 94 -12.97 17.62 2.74
CA THR A 94 -13.27 17.29 1.33
C THR A 94 -14.74 16.95 1.16
N VAL A 95 -15.32 16.14 2.03
CA VAL A 95 -16.74 15.76 1.98
C VAL A 95 -17.63 17.00 2.05
N LEU A 96 -17.38 17.87 3.02
CA LEU A 96 -18.16 19.12 3.17
C LEU A 96 -17.93 20.06 1.97
N GLY A 97 -16.66 20.32 1.62
CA GLY A 97 -16.34 21.25 0.53
C GLY A 97 -16.83 20.76 -0.82
N MET A 98 -16.62 19.47 -1.13
CA MET A 98 -17.05 18.90 -2.41
C MET A 98 -18.56 18.65 -2.46
N GLY A 99 -19.19 18.28 -1.35
CA GLY A 99 -20.64 18.12 -1.27
C GLY A 99 -21.36 19.41 -1.69
N PHE A 100 -21.02 20.53 -1.06
CA PHE A 100 -21.57 21.83 -1.45
C PHE A 100 -21.14 22.30 -2.84
N PHE A 101 -19.88 22.01 -3.25
CA PHE A 101 -19.39 22.38 -4.56
C PHE A 101 -20.13 21.61 -5.68
N ILE A 102 -20.40 20.32 -5.51
CA ILE A 102 -21.11 19.48 -6.47
C ILE A 102 -22.59 19.91 -6.56
N ASP A 103 -23.24 20.16 -5.42
CA ASP A 103 -24.62 20.66 -5.38
C ASP A 103 -24.75 22.01 -6.11
N TRP A 104 -23.80 22.93 -5.88
CA TRP A 104 -23.75 24.20 -6.62
C TRP A 104 -23.48 24.02 -8.10
N LEU A 105 -22.58 23.09 -8.47
CA LEU A 105 -22.15 22.87 -9.86
C LEU A 105 -23.24 22.13 -10.68
N ILE A 106 -23.96 21.21 -10.05
CA ILE A 106 -24.96 20.34 -10.67
C ILE A 106 -26.23 20.34 -9.81
N PRO A 107 -27.09 21.38 -9.90
CA PRO A 107 -28.26 21.53 -9.03
C PRO A 107 -29.31 20.41 -9.14
N THR A 108 -29.22 19.56 -10.15
CA THR A 108 -30.11 18.39 -10.31
C THR A 108 -29.74 17.23 -9.43
N VAL A 109 -28.52 17.23 -8.86
CA VAL A 109 -28.04 16.20 -7.92
C VAL A 109 -28.48 16.59 -6.51
N PRO A 110 -29.29 15.78 -5.79
CA PRO A 110 -29.67 16.07 -4.41
C PRO A 110 -28.45 16.24 -3.51
N LEU A 111 -28.53 17.15 -2.54
CA LEU A 111 -27.41 17.46 -1.64
C LEU A 111 -26.83 16.23 -0.95
N ALA A 112 -27.66 15.29 -0.50
CA ALA A 112 -27.21 14.04 0.10
C ALA A 112 -26.39 13.18 -0.85
N VAL A 113 -26.81 13.12 -2.14
CA VAL A 113 -26.07 12.40 -3.18
C VAL A 113 -24.77 13.12 -3.56
N ALA A 114 -24.74 14.45 -3.54
CA ALA A 114 -23.53 15.25 -3.72
C ALA A 114 -22.52 15.00 -2.60
N PHE A 115 -22.98 14.90 -1.34
CA PHE A 115 -22.15 14.48 -0.20
C PHE A 115 -21.65 13.04 -0.34
N ALA A 116 -22.48 12.11 -0.81
CA ALA A 116 -22.08 10.73 -1.07
C ALA A 116 -20.96 10.67 -2.12
N LEU A 117 -21.09 11.42 -3.22
CA LEU A 117 -20.03 11.50 -4.24
C LEU A 117 -18.76 12.14 -3.67
N GLY A 118 -18.87 13.22 -2.91
CA GLY A 118 -17.72 13.85 -2.23
C GLY A 118 -17.01 12.92 -1.25
N ALA A 119 -17.78 12.11 -0.51
CA ALA A 119 -17.26 11.14 0.45
C ALA A 119 -16.50 10.00 -0.23
N ILE A 120 -17.08 9.38 -1.25
CA ILE A 120 -16.42 8.25 -1.95
C ILE A 120 -15.25 8.69 -2.83
N LEU A 121 -15.20 9.96 -3.24
CA LEU A 121 -14.06 10.55 -3.95
C LEU A 121 -12.96 11.07 -3.02
N SER A 122 -13.20 11.14 -1.70
CA SER A 122 -12.22 11.65 -0.74
C SER A 122 -11.03 10.70 -0.53
N PRO A 123 -11.19 9.37 -0.41
CA PRO A 123 -10.08 8.43 -0.25
C PRO A 123 -9.07 8.49 -1.40
N THR A 124 -7.81 8.16 -1.09
CA THR A 124 -6.69 8.22 -2.04
C THR A 124 -5.90 6.93 -2.03
N ASP A 125 -5.37 6.54 -3.19
CA ASP A 125 -4.67 5.27 -3.41
C ASP A 125 -3.15 5.49 -3.55
N PRO A 126 -2.35 5.14 -2.53
CA PRO A 126 -0.89 5.28 -2.58
C PRO A 126 -0.24 4.23 -3.46
N VAL A 127 -0.91 3.10 -3.75
CA VAL A 127 -0.37 2.04 -4.61
C VAL A 127 -0.29 2.53 -6.05
N ALA A 128 -1.33 3.19 -6.54
CA ALA A 128 -1.30 3.84 -7.85
C ALA A 128 -0.20 4.91 -7.92
N VAL A 129 -0.03 5.70 -6.84
CA VAL A 129 1.03 6.72 -6.74
C VAL A 129 2.42 6.10 -6.79
N SER A 130 2.67 5.02 -6.04
CA SER A 130 3.97 4.32 -6.03
C SER A 130 4.30 3.71 -7.39
N ALA A 131 3.31 3.14 -8.07
CA ALA A 131 3.47 2.60 -9.43
C ALA A 131 3.82 3.69 -10.46
N ILE A 132 3.25 4.90 -10.33
CA ILE A 132 3.56 6.05 -11.18
C ILE A 132 4.95 6.62 -10.86
N ALA A 133 5.35 6.63 -9.59
CA ALA A 133 6.61 7.19 -9.11
C ALA A 133 7.82 6.24 -9.23
N ALA A 134 7.66 5.03 -9.75
CA ALA A 134 8.71 4.01 -9.81
C ALA A 134 10.02 4.48 -10.49
N GLY A 135 9.94 5.43 -11.43
CA GLY A 135 11.12 6.03 -12.09
C GLY A 135 11.74 7.24 -11.39
N ASN A 136 11.02 7.87 -10.46
CA ASN A 136 11.45 9.06 -9.72
C ASN A 136 10.88 9.00 -8.31
N PRO A 137 11.62 8.46 -7.34
CA PRO A 137 11.08 8.14 -6.02
C PRO A 137 10.62 9.38 -5.26
N ILE A 138 9.42 9.29 -4.68
CA ILE A 138 8.88 10.25 -3.73
C ILE A 138 9.67 10.13 -2.42
N PRO A 139 9.86 11.24 -1.65
CA PRO A 139 10.52 11.17 -0.34
C PRO A 139 9.93 10.08 0.54
N PRO A 140 10.74 9.18 1.15
CA PRO A 140 10.23 8.06 1.93
C PRO A 140 9.28 8.49 3.06
N ARG A 141 9.57 9.61 3.72
CA ARG A 141 8.69 10.14 4.77
C ARG A 141 7.33 10.58 4.24
N LEU A 142 7.29 11.18 3.05
CA LEU A 142 6.03 11.57 2.43
C LEU A 142 5.24 10.33 2.02
N MET A 143 5.92 9.30 1.48
CA MET A 143 5.29 8.04 1.11
C MET A 143 4.67 7.35 2.33
N HIS A 144 5.38 7.25 3.46
CA HIS A 144 4.83 6.70 4.71
C HIS A 144 3.62 7.47 5.25
N ILE A 145 3.61 8.80 5.09
CA ILE A 145 2.45 9.60 5.48
C ILE A 145 1.26 9.33 4.55
N LEU A 146 1.49 9.21 3.24
CA LEU A 146 0.45 8.88 2.26
C LEU A 146 -0.13 7.47 2.47
N GLU A 147 0.73 6.48 2.76
CA GLU A 147 0.31 5.12 3.11
C GLU A 147 -0.52 5.09 4.39
N GLY A 148 -0.07 5.82 5.42
CA GLY A 148 -0.81 5.93 6.69
C GLY A 148 -2.12 6.71 6.55
N GLU A 149 -2.14 7.73 5.71
CA GLU A 149 -3.36 8.47 5.35
C GLU A 149 -4.37 7.54 4.70
N SER A 150 -3.96 6.82 3.65
CA SER A 150 -4.82 5.93 2.88
C SER A 150 -5.47 4.85 3.73
N LEU A 151 -4.71 4.22 4.62
CA LEU A 151 -5.23 3.18 5.50
C LEU A 151 -6.45 3.62 6.33
N LEU A 152 -6.50 4.88 6.73
CA LEU A 152 -7.54 5.42 7.59
C LEU A 152 -8.60 6.23 6.81
N ASN A 153 -8.22 6.89 5.71
CA ASN A 153 -9.16 7.70 4.94
C ASN A 153 -10.18 6.82 4.19
N ASP A 154 -9.80 5.60 3.80
CA ASP A 154 -10.68 4.62 3.17
C ASP A 154 -11.88 4.31 4.06
N ALA A 155 -11.61 4.01 5.33
CA ALA A 155 -12.67 3.76 6.30
C ALA A 155 -13.50 5.02 6.58
N SER A 156 -12.87 6.19 6.81
CA SER A 156 -13.60 7.42 7.10
C SER A 156 -14.42 7.92 5.89
N GLY A 157 -13.90 7.75 4.68
CA GLY A 157 -14.62 8.09 3.44
C GLY A 157 -15.85 7.22 3.22
N LEU A 158 -15.71 5.90 3.43
CA LEU A 158 -16.82 4.97 3.27
C LEU A 158 -17.92 5.21 4.32
N VAL A 159 -17.55 5.48 5.57
CA VAL A 159 -18.53 5.82 6.61
C VAL A 159 -19.28 7.09 6.24
N CYS A 160 -18.61 8.16 5.82
CA CYS A 160 -19.27 9.37 5.36
C CYS A 160 -20.20 9.09 4.16
N PHE A 161 -19.77 8.21 3.25
CA PHE A 161 -20.57 7.77 2.10
C PHE A 161 -21.83 7.04 2.54
N THR A 162 -21.72 6.06 3.44
CA THR A 162 -22.86 5.30 3.97
C THR A 162 -23.87 6.21 4.67
N PHE A 163 -23.39 7.19 5.43
CA PHE A 163 -24.27 8.18 6.07
C PHE A 163 -24.97 9.09 5.06
N ALA A 164 -24.28 9.53 4.03
CA ALA A 164 -24.88 10.36 2.99
C ALA A 164 -25.95 9.60 2.19
N VAL A 165 -25.68 8.33 1.86
CA VAL A 165 -26.64 7.42 1.24
C VAL A 165 -27.82 7.16 2.18
N GLY A 166 -27.56 6.88 3.48
CA GLY A 166 -28.58 6.69 4.50
C GLY A 166 -29.49 7.92 4.67
N ALA A 167 -28.92 9.12 4.63
CA ALA A 167 -29.69 10.36 4.67
C ALA A 167 -30.62 10.50 3.45
N MET A 168 -30.17 10.04 2.26
CA MET A 168 -31.02 10.00 1.08
C MET A 168 -32.14 8.96 1.19
N MET A 169 -31.86 7.81 1.79
CA MET A 169 -32.82 6.71 1.96
C MET A 169 -33.89 7.01 3.02
N THR A 170 -33.53 7.74 4.09
CA THR A 170 -34.43 8.01 5.24
C THR A 170 -35.08 9.39 5.22
N GLY A 171 -34.58 10.28 4.36
CA GLY A 171 -35.04 11.68 4.28
C GLY A 171 -34.61 12.54 5.48
N GLY A 172 -33.78 12.04 6.42
CA GLY A 172 -33.32 12.76 7.59
C GLY A 172 -31.84 12.51 7.92
N PHE A 173 -31.18 13.52 8.49
CA PHE A 173 -29.80 13.42 8.95
C PHE A 173 -29.68 13.89 10.40
N SER A 174 -29.16 13.02 11.26
CA SER A 174 -28.87 13.33 12.66
C SER A 174 -27.37 13.19 12.92
N ILE A 175 -26.70 14.32 13.21
CA ILE A 175 -25.26 14.34 13.55
C ILE A 175 -24.95 13.46 14.76
N GLY A 176 -25.84 13.49 15.80
CA GLY A 176 -25.64 12.69 17.00
C GLY A 176 -25.71 11.18 16.74
N ALA A 177 -26.70 10.72 15.98
CA ALA A 177 -26.85 9.33 15.60
C ALA A 177 -25.66 8.91 14.69
N ALA A 178 -25.30 9.73 13.70
CA ALA A 178 -24.17 9.48 12.81
C ALA A 178 -22.84 9.34 13.57
N SER A 179 -22.57 10.25 14.53
CA SER A 179 -21.34 10.18 15.35
C SER A 179 -21.29 8.94 16.23
N LEU A 180 -22.42 8.53 16.80
CA LEU A 180 -22.50 7.32 17.64
C LEU A 180 -22.30 6.06 16.80
N SER A 181 -22.97 5.94 15.66
CA SER A 181 -22.77 4.81 14.73
C SER A 181 -21.32 4.74 14.23
N PHE A 182 -20.72 5.88 13.88
CA PHE A 182 -19.29 5.93 13.51
C PHE A 182 -18.39 5.35 14.61
N LEU A 183 -18.61 5.75 15.87
CA LEU A 183 -17.81 5.24 17.00
C LEU A 183 -18.05 3.75 17.23
N GLN A 184 -19.27 3.27 17.05
CA GLN A 184 -19.59 1.84 17.16
C GLN A 184 -18.96 1.03 16.03
N GLU A 185 -19.13 1.45 14.79
CA GLU A 185 -18.56 0.80 13.61
C GLU A 185 -17.02 0.80 13.67
N ALA A 186 -16.41 1.95 13.94
CA ALA A 186 -14.97 2.06 14.03
C ALA A 186 -14.39 1.29 15.22
N GLY A 187 -14.98 1.47 16.40
CA GLY A 187 -14.57 0.77 17.63
C GLY A 187 -14.74 -0.74 17.51
N GLY A 188 -15.89 -1.20 17.00
CA GLY A 188 -16.17 -2.61 16.74
C GLY A 188 -15.18 -3.22 15.76
N GLY A 189 -14.92 -2.53 14.65
CA GLY A 189 -13.93 -2.96 13.65
C GLY A 189 -12.53 -3.11 14.25
N ILE A 190 -12.05 -2.09 14.98
CA ILE A 190 -10.72 -2.13 15.63
C ILE A 190 -10.63 -3.28 16.64
N LEU A 191 -11.63 -3.46 17.49
CA LEU A 191 -11.64 -4.50 18.52
C LEU A 191 -11.62 -5.90 17.91
N ILE A 192 -12.44 -6.16 16.88
CA ILE A 192 -12.46 -7.44 16.18
C ILE A 192 -11.16 -7.70 15.44
N GLY A 193 -10.62 -6.70 14.73
CA GLY A 193 -9.34 -6.82 14.04
C GLY A 193 -8.19 -7.22 14.98
N LEU A 194 -8.13 -6.57 16.17
CA LEU A 194 -7.17 -6.94 17.23
C LEU A 194 -7.45 -8.35 17.78
N ALA A 195 -8.69 -8.67 18.09
CA ALA A 195 -9.07 -9.95 18.68
C ALA A 195 -8.75 -11.13 17.73
N ILE A 196 -9.07 -11.01 16.45
CA ILE A 196 -8.79 -12.04 15.45
C ILE A 196 -7.27 -12.20 15.26
N SER A 197 -6.54 -11.08 15.06
CA SER A 197 -5.09 -11.16 14.86
C SER A 197 -4.36 -11.75 16.07
N TRP A 198 -4.71 -11.35 17.28
CA TRP A 198 -4.13 -11.89 18.50
C TRP A 198 -4.56 -13.32 18.76
N GLY A 199 -5.85 -13.63 18.60
CA GLY A 199 -6.37 -14.98 18.78
C GLY A 199 -5.72 -15.97 17.85
N VAL A 200 -5.63 -15.64 16.55
CA VAL A 200 -4.94 -16.46 15.56
C VAL A 200 -3.43 -16.55 15.86
N GLY A 201 -2.79 -15.44 16.27
CA GLY A 201 -1.37 -15.42 16.66
C GLY A 201 -1.06 -16.34 17.85
N LEU A 202 -1.90 -16.34 18.89
CA LEU A 202 -1.77 -17.22 20.05
C LEU A 202 -2.03 -18.69 19.69
N ALA A 203 -3.08 -18.96 18.94
CA ALA A 203 -3.41 -20.30 18.48
C ALA A 203 -2.28 -20.87 17.59
N ASN A 204 -1.77 -20.06 16.68
CA ASN A 204 -0.65 -20.41 15.82
C ASN A 204 0.63 -20.71 16.61
N LYS A 205 1.00 -19.84 17.57
CA LYS A 205 2.16 -20.07 18.44
C LYS A 205 2.03 -21.39 19.22
N TRP A 206 0.86 -21.69 19.76
CA TRP A 206 0.58 -22.96 20.44
C TRP A 206 0.73 -24.15 19.49
N LEU A 207 0.15 -24.06 18.27
CA LEU A 207 0.21 -25.10 17.26
C LEU A 207 1.66 -25.38 16.82
N VAL A 208 2.40 -24.31 16.46
CA VAL A 208 3.81 -24.40 16.05
C VAL A 208 4.68 -25.02 17.15
N SER A 209 4.41 -24.74 18.43
CA SER A 209 5.14 -25.35 19.55
C SER A 209 4.93 -26.87 19.68
N LYS A 210 3.82 -27.41 19.12
CA LYS A 210 3.46 -28.83 19.19
C LYS A 210 3.87 -29.62 17.95
N VAL A 211 3.67 -29.03 16.77
CA VAL A 211 3.79 -29.71 15.48
C VAL A 211 4.99 -29.25 14.66
N GLY A 212 5.59 -28.11 15.03
CA GLY A 212 6.61 -27.44 14.24
C GLY A 212 6.03 -26.39 13.29
N GLU A 213 6.91 -25.64 12.64
CA GLU A 213 6.53 -24.60 11.69
C GLU A 213 6.58 -25.14 10.27
N GLU A 214 5.45 -25.02 9.53
CA GLU A 214 5.36 -25.30 8.12
C GLU A 214 5.04 -24.01 7.35
N PRO A 215 5.92 -23.52 6.45
CA PRO A 215 5.73 -22.25 5.77
C PRO A 215 4.42 -22.14 5.01
N GLY A 216 3.98 -23.20 4.33
CA GLY A 216 2.72 -23.21 3.56
C GLY A 216 1.50 -22.94 4.43
N LEU A 217 1.38 -23.61 5.58
CA LEU A 217 0.29 -23.39 6.52
C LEU A 217 0.30 -21.98 7.10
N GLN A 218 1.49 -21.45 7.41
CA GLN A 218 1.63 -20.08 7.92
C GLN A 218 1.16 -19.03 6.90
N ILE A 219 1.45 -19.26 5.63
CA ILE A 219 1.00 -18.38 4.54
C ILE A 219 -0.51 -18.44 4.40
N LEU A 220 -1.11 -19.65 4.39
CA LEU A 220 -2.56 -19.81 4.33
C LEU A 220 -3.27 -19.12 5.49
N ILE A 221 -2.78 -19.29 6.72
CA ILE A 221 -3.30 -18.58 7.89
C ILE A 221 -3.25 -17.07 7.66
N SER A 222 -2.13 -16.53 7.16
CA SER A 222 -2.00 -15.09 6.91
C SER A 222 -3.01 -14.58 5.86
N ILE A 223 -3.36 -15.39 4.85
CA ILE A 223 -4.36 -15.05 3.83
C ILE A 223 -5.78 -15.07 4.41
N LEU A 224 -6.07 -15.95 5.36
CA LEU A 224 -7.40 -16.07 5.95
C LEU A 224 -7.72 -14.98 6.98
N ILE A 225 -6.70 -14.42 7.65
CA ILE A 225 -6.87 -13.39 8.69
C ILE A 225 -7.70 -12.19 8.24
N PRO A 226 -7.42 -11.54 7.08
CA PRO A 226 -8.19 -10.38 6.65
C PRO A 226 -9.66 -10.69 6.41
N PHE A 227 -9.99 -11.85 5.86
CA PHE A 227 -11.37 -12.27 5.66
C PHE A 227 -12.08 -12.56 6.98
N ALA A 228 -11.41 -13.26 7.90
CA ALA A 228 -11.95 -13.51 9.23
C ALA A 228 -12.21 -12.21 10.00
N ALA A 229 -11.29 -11.23 9.92
CA ALA A 229 -11.45 -9.94 10.56
C ALA A 229 -12.60 -9.14 9.94
N TYR A 230 -12.69 -9.11 8.61
CA TYR A 230 -13.76 -8.43 7.90
C TYR A 230 -15.14 -9.03 8.25
N LEU A 231 -15.32 -10.33 8.04
CA LEU A 231 -16.59 -11.02 8.31
C LEU A 231 -16.97 -10.99 9.80
N GLY A 232 -15.98 -11.11 10.70
CA GLY A 232 -16.22 -11.03 12.13
C GLY A 232 -16.71 -9.65 12.58
N ALA A 233 -16.21 -8.57 11.97
CA ALA A 233 -16.67 -7.21 12.26
C ALA A 233 -18.08 -6.96 11.70
N GLU A 234 -18.37 -7.40 10.48
CA GLU A 234 -19.71 -7.28 9.87
C GLU A 234 -20.80 -7.95 10.73
N GLN A 235 -20.50 -9.10 11.37
CA GLN A 235 -21.46 -9.79 12.25
C GLN A 235 -21.90 -8.94 13.46
N ILE A 236 -21.08 -8.02 13.91
CA ILE A 236 -21.40 -7.12 15.04
C ILE A 236 -21.72 -5.69 14.58
N HIS A 237 -22.01 -5.50 13.29
CA HIS A 237 -22.20 -4.18 12.67
C HIS A 237 -21.00 -3.24 12.87
N GLY A 238 -19.78 -3.79 12.95
CA GLY A 238 -18.54 -3.05 12.96
C GLY A 238 -17.95 -2.90 11.55
N SER A 239 -17.04 -1.95 11.36
CA SER A 239 -16.39 -1.74 10.07
C SER A 239 -15.44 -2.88 9.72
N GLY A 240 -15.81 -3.74 8.76
CA GLY A 240 -14.96 -4.81 8.22
C GLY A 240 -13.66 -4.28 7.63
N ILE A 241 -13.70 -3.11 7.00
CA ILE A 241 -12.53 -2.40 6.44
C ILE A 241 -11.52 -2.08 7.54
N LEU A 242 -11.97 -1.45 8.62
CA LEU A 242 -11.10 -1.12 9.76
C LEU A 242 -10.60 -2.37 10.47
N ALA A 243 -11.40 -3.42 10.54
CA ALA A 243 -10.98 -4.69 11.14
C ALA A 243 -9.84 -5.33 10.36
N ALA A 244 -9.94 -5.41 9.04
CA ALA A 244 -8.88 -5.95 8.18
C ALA A 244 -7.58 -5.13 8.29
N ALA A 245 -7.68 -3.80 8.21
CA ALA A 245 -6.56 -2.88 8.38
C ALA A 245 -5.88 -3.04 9.75
N THR A 246 -6.66 -3.07 10.83
CA THR A 246 -6.17 -3.23 12.21
C THR A 246 -5.54 -4.60 12.43
N ALA A 247 -6.12 -5.65 11.85
CA ALA A 247 -5.52 -6.99 11.88
C ALA A 247 -4.14 -7.00 11.21
N GLY A 248 -3.98 -6.30 10.07
CA GLY A 248 -2.69 -6.12 9.40
C GLY A 248 -1.66 -5.39 10.26
N VAL A 249 -2.04 -4.26 10.87
CA VAL A 249 -1.17 -3.52 11.80
C VAL A 249 -0.76 -4.40 12.99
N SER A 250 -1.69 -5.16 13.54
CA SER A 250 -1.48 -6.05 14.70
C SER A 250 -0.61 -7.27 14.35
N MET A 251 -0.70 -7.81 13.15
CA MET A 251 0.07 -8.96 12.68
C MET A 251 1.59 -8.74 12.78
N HIS A 252 2.05 -7.50 12.59
CA HIS A 252 3.46 -7.16 12.79
C HIS A 252 3.95 -7.49 14.21
N TYR A 253 3.14 -7.21 15.23
CA TYR A 253 3.50 -7.54 16.62
C TYR A 253 3.43 -9.05 16.89
N ALA A 254 2.48 -9.74 16.27
CA ALA A 254 2.40 -11.21 16.33
C ALA A 254 3.65 -11.86 15.72
N ASP A 255 4.17 -11.33 14.60
CA ASP A 255 5.41 -11.78 13.98
C ASP A 255 6.64 -11.54 14.86
N LEU A 256 6.72 -10.43 15.59
CA LEU A 256 7.82 -10.15 16.52
C LEU A 256 7.85 -11.16 17.69
N ILE A 257 6.67 -11.56 18.18
CA ILE A 257 6.52 -12.53 19.26
C ILE A 257 6.76 -13.96 18.77
N GLY A 258 6.20 -14.30 17.60
CA GLY A 258 6.25 -15.63 17.02
C GLY A 258 7.61 -16.03 16.44
N ARG A 259 8.42 -15.06 16.04
CA ARG A 259 9.74 -15.25 15.38
C ARG A 259 9.70 -16.31 14.26
N PRO A 260 8.88 -16.12 13.22
CA PRO A 260 8.77 -17.08 12.13
C PRO A 260 10.11 -17.32 11.44
N LEU A 261 10.29 -18.53 10.89
CA LEU A 261 11.49 -18.91 10.14
C LEU A 261 11.75 -17.93 8.98
N ALA A 262 13.02 -17.75 8.61
CA ALA A 262 13.41 -16.90 7.50
C ALA A 262 12.72 -17.33 6.18
N ALA A 263 12.64 -18.65 5.93
CA ALA A 263 11.93 -19.22 4.79
C ALA A 263 10.45 -18.80 4.75
N THR A 264 9.75 -18.89 5.89
CA THR A 264 8.34 -18.46 6.01
C THR A 264 8.18 -16.98 5.70
N ARG A 265 9.07 -16.12 6.23
CA ARG A 265 9.01 -14.67 5.98
C ARG A 265 9.20 -14.34 4.50
N THR A 266 10.19 -14.94 3.85
CA THR A 266 10.51 -14.67 2.45
C THR A 266 9.40 -15.16 1.53
N GLN A 267 8.93 -16.41 1.72
CA GLN A 267 7.86 -16.99 0.91
C GLN A 267 6.53 -16.22 1.10
N ARG A 268 6.19 -15.87 2.36
CA ARG A 268 4.99 -15.08 2.65
C ARG A 268 5.02 -13.72 1.96
N LYS A 269 6.17 -13.03 1.98
CA LYS A 269 6.34 -11.77 1.27
C LYS A 269 6.08 -11.95 -0.24
N ALA A 270 6.70 -12.95 -0.88
CA ALA A 270 6.54 -13.21 -2.31
C ALA A 270 5.08 -13.53 -2.69
N VAL A 271 4.38 -14.34 -1.89
CA VAL A 271 2.96 -14.65 -2.10
C VAL A 271 2.12 -13.38 -1.99
N TRP A 272 2.31 -12.57 -0.95
CA TRP A 272 1.55 -11.34 -0.77
C TRP A 272 1.85 -10.28 -1.84
N ASP A 273 3.09 -10.19 -2.33
CA ASP A 273 3.45 -9.32 -3.46
C ASP A 273 2.68 -9.75 -4.73
N THR A 274 2.57 -11.07 -4.97
CA THR A 274 1.81 -11.61 -6.09
C THR A 274 0.30 -11.37 -5.92
N VAL A 275 -0.25 -11.61 -4.73
CA VAL A 275 -1.67 -11.34 -4.41
C VAL A 275 -2.00 -9.87 -4.66
N GLN A 276 -1.17 -8.95 -4.18
CA GLN A 276 -1.35 -7.51 -4.40
C GLN A 276 -1.33 -7.15 -5.89
N LEU A 277 -0.37 -7.70 -6.64
CA LEU A 277 -0.27 -7.46 -8.08
C LEU A 277 -1.54 -7.91 -8.82
N VAL A 278 -2.06 -9.10 -8.48
CA VAL A 278 -3.27 -9.65 -9.11
C VAL A 278 -4.50 -8.83 -8.71
N LEU A 279 -4.70 -8.57 -7.41
CA LEU A 279 -5.88 -7.84 -6.94
C LEU A 279 -5.94 -6.43 -7.53
N ASN A 280 -4.85 -5.64 -7.41
CA ASN A 280 -4.80 -4.30 -7.98
C ASN A 280 -4.96 -4.33 -9.51
N GLY A 281 -4.30 -5.28 -10.17
CA GLY A 281 -4.39 -5.41 -11.63
C GLY A 281 -5.82 -5.71 -12.09
N VAL A 282 -6.49 -6.65 -11.45
CA VAL A 282 -7.88 -7.00 -11.77
C VAL A 282 -8.81 -5.81 -11.54
N ILE A 283 -8.64 -5.05 -10.46
CA ILE A 283 -9.43 -3.84 -10.19
C ILE A 283 -9.32 -2.82 -11.33
N PHE A 284 -8.08 -2.51 -11.77
CA PHE A 284 -7.90 -1.56 -12.88
C PHE A 284 -8.40 -2.09 -14.22
N VAL A 285 -8.27 -3.39 -14.48
CA VAL A 285 -8.88 -4.03 -15.67
C VAL A 285 -10.41 -3.97 -15.60
N MET A 286 -11.01 -4.22 -14.43
CA MET A 286 -12.46 -4.11 -14.24
C MET A 286 -12.94 -2.67 -14.38
N LEU A 287 -12.19 -1.68 -13.87
CA LEU A 287 -12.48 -0.26 -14.12
C LEU A 287 -12.53 0.03 -15.63
N GLY A 288 -11.53 -0.45 -16.37
CA GLY A 288 -11.49 -0.33 -17.83
C GLY A 288 -12.68 -1.00 -18.53
N ALA A 289 -13.05 -2.20 -18.07
CA ALA A 289 -14.17 -2.96 -18.64
C ALA A 289 -15.54 -2.28 -18.43
N GLN A 290 -15.68 -1.44 -17.38
CA GLN A 290 -16.89 -0.67 -17.13
C GLN A 290 -16.97 0.64 -17.95
N LEU A 291 -15.87 1.13 -18.52
CA LEU A 291 -15.86 2.41 -19.25
C LEU A 291 -16.81 2.45 -20.45
N PRO A 292 -16.86 1.43 -21.36
CA PRO A 292 -17.75 1.48 -22.51
C PRO A 292 -19.24 1.52 -22.13
N THR A 293 -19.65 0.75 -21.12
CA THR A 293 -21.04 0.74 -20.63
C THR A 293 -21.40 2.08 -19.98
N THR A 294 -20.49 2.66 -19.21
CA THR A 294 -20.68 3.98 -18.58
C THR A 294 -20.73 5.10 -19.61
N ILE A 295 -19.93 5.01 -20.69
CA ILE A 295 -20.00 5.97 -21.80
C ILE A 295 -21.31 5.79 -22.58
N ALA A 296 -21.79 4.58 -22.78
CA ALA A 296 -23.05 4.33 -23.44
C ALA A 296 -24.26 4.90 -22.68
N SER A 297 -24.21 4.93 -21.34
CA SER A 297 -25.24 5.56 -20.49
C SER A 297 -25.17 7.09 -20.44
N LEU A 298 -24.18 7.74 -21.11
CA LEU A 298 -24.03 9.20 -21.15
C LEU A 298 -25.28 9.94 -21.62
N GLN A 299 -26.03 9.37 -22.58
CA GLN A 299 -27.26 10.00 -23.08
C GLN A 299 -28.34 10.06 -22.00
N ALA A 300 -28.48 8.97 -21.19
CA ALA A 300 -29.39 8.94 -20.07
C ALA A 300 -28.93 9.92 -18.97
N ALA A 301 -27.66 9.91 -18.61
CA ALA A 301 -27.07 10.81 -17.63
C ALA A 301 -27.17 12.29 -18.05
N SER A 302 -27.04 12.61 -19.34
CA SER A 302 -27.20 13.97 -19.83
C SER A 302 -28.66 14.46 -19.77
N ALA A 303 -29.62 13.57 -19.91
CA ALA A 303 -31.05 13.88 -19.74
C ALA A 303 -31.40 14.24 -18.29
N GLU A 304 -30.79 13.54 -17.30
CA GLU A 304 -30.95 13.83 -15.87
C GLU A 304 -30.46 15.23 -15.47
N VAL A 305 -29.43 15.74 -16.16
CA VAL A 305 -28.85 17.08 -15.90
C VAL A 305 -29.64 18.20 -16.57
N GLY A 306 -30.65 17.85 -17.40
CA GLY A 306 -31.39 18.86 -18.19
C GLY A 306 -30.49 19.65 -19.16
N ALA A 307 -29.28 19.14 -19.37
CA ALA A 307 -28.24 19.80 -20.10
C ALA A 307 -28.29 19.38 -21.56
N GLY A 308 -29.12 19.88 -22.41
CA GLY A 308 -29.18 19.55 -23.83
C GLY A 308 -27.86 19.33 -24.59
N SER A 309 -26.76 19.07 -23.91
CA SER A 309 -25.43 18.88 -24.47
C SER A 309 -24.54 17.96 -23.63
N ALA A 310 -24.25 16.78 -24.14
CA ALA A 310 -23.37 15.77 -23.50
C ALA A 310 -21.95 16.28 -23.19
N TRP A 311 -21.48 17.38 -23.79
CA TRP A 311 -20.15 17.95 -23.57
C TRP A 311 -19.96 18.56 -22.17
N LYS A 312 -21.03 18.87 -21.43
CA LYS A 312 -20.95 19.40 -20.07
C LYS A 312 -20.45 18.33 -19.07
N LEU A 313 -20.71 17.06 -19.34
CA LEU A 313 -20.31 15.97 -18.45
C LEU A 313 -18.78 15.85 -18.26
N PRO A 314 -17.96 15.86 -19.32
CA PRO A 314 -16.51 15.93 -19.16
C PRO A 314 -16.04 17.19 -18.41
N LEU A 315 -16.72 18.33 -18.61
CA LEU A 315 -16.40 19.57 -17.90
C LEU A 315 -16.65 19.42 -16.38
N TYR A 316 -17.73 18.74 -15.98
CA TYR A 316 -18.01 18.45 -14.58
C TYR A 316 -16.94 17.53 -13.97
N VAL A 317 -16.49 16.50 -14.71
CA VAL A 317 -15.37 15.64 -14.28
C VAL A 317 -14.10 16.46 -14.03
N VAL A 318 -13.75 17.36 -14.96
CA VAL A 318 -12.59 18.26 -14.79
C VAL A 318 -12.77 19.18 -13.60
N ALA A 319 -13.93 19.82 -13.45
CA ALA A 319 -14.21 20.74 -12.36
C ALA A 319 -14.12 20.03 -10.98
N ILE A 320 -14.70 18.84 -10.86
CA ILE A 320 -14.64 18.02 -9.65
C ILE A 320 -13.20 17.60 -9.34
N THR A 321 -12.43 17.15 -10.35
CA THR A 321 -11.03 16.75 -10.17
C THR A 321 -10.16 17.91 -9.71
N VAL A 322 -10.34 19.09 -10.32
CA VAL A 322 -9.64 20.32 -9.90
C VAL A 322 -10.06 20.73 -8.49
N GLY A 323 -11.35 20.70 -8.19
CA GLY A 323 -11.88 20.98 -6.85
C GLY A 323 -11.26 20.09 -5.76
N LEU A 324 -11.23 18.78 -6.01
CA LEU A 324 -10.60 17.79 -5.10
C LEU A 324 -9.12 18.06 -4.89
N THR A 325 -8.38 18.31 -5.97
CA THR A 325 -6.94 18.61 -5.91
C THR A 325 -6.69 19.92 -5.16
N PHE A 326 -7.53 20.92 -5.38
CA PHE A 326 -7.46 22.21 -4.70
C PHE A 326 -7.78 22.12 -3.20
N MET A 327 -8.83 21.38 -2.83
CA MET A 327 -9.16 21.12 -1.41
C MET A 327 -8.00 20.41 -0.71
N ARG A 328 -7.40 19.41 -1.35
CA ARG A 328 -6.23 18.73 -0.83
C ARG A 328 -5.02 19.66 -0.68
N PHE A 329 -4.77 20.51 -1.68
CA PHE A 329 -3.68 21.49 -1.62
C PHE A 329 -3.85 22.45 -0.43
N ILE A 330 -5.04 23.01 -0.24
CA ILE A 330 -5.35 23.90 0.89
C ILE A 330 -5.09 23.18 2.22
N TRP A 331 -5.63 21.97 2.37
CA TRP A 331 -5.51 21.23 3.62
C TRP A 331 -4.07 20.83 3.94
N VAL A 332 -3.33 20.32 2.95
CA VAL A 332 -1.91 19.97 3.10
C VAL A 332 -1.10 21.22 3.48
N ALA A 333 -1.34 22.35 2.82
CA ALA A 333 -0.68 23.62 3.15
C ALA A 333 -0.97 24.08 4.59
N ILE A 334 -2.21 23.97 5.05
CA ILE A 334 -2.62 24.29 6.43
C ILE A 334 -1.95 23.31 7.41
N SER A 335 -2.02 22.02 7.15
CA SER A 335 -1.46 20.97 8.00
C SER A 335 0.05 21.11 8.16
N MET A 336 0.77 21.39 7.07
CA MET A 336 2.22 21.62 7.12
C MET A 336 2.58 22.91 7.90
N LYS A 337 1.86 24.01 7.69
CA LYS A 337 2.07 25.24 8.47
C LYS A 337 1.85 25.00 9.96
N LEU A 338 0.77 24.31 10.35
CA LEU A 338 0.48 24.00 11.75
C LEU A 338 1.56 23.11 12.38
N THR A 339 2.09 22.16 11.63
CA THR A 339 3.15 21.25 12.10
C THR A 339 4.46 22.02 12.32
N LEU A 340 4.85 22.88 11.39
CA LEU A 340 6.04 23.74 11.52
C LEU A 340 5.93 24.71 12.68
N PHE A 341 4.79 25.39 12.83
CA PHE A 341 4.56 26.31 13.94
C PHE A 341 4.71 25.62 15.31
N LYS A 342 4.23 24.36 15.43
CA LYS A 342 4.38 23.58 16.67
C LYS A 342 5.80 23.11 16.92
N GLN A 343 6.54 22.76 15.87
CA GLN A 343 7.96 22.39 15.98
C GLN A 343 8.81 23.60 16.38
N GLN A 344 8.56 24.77 15.81
CA GLN A 344 9.21 26.01 16.24
C GLN A 344 8.94 26.32 17.72
N LYS A 345 7.68 26.25 18.15
CA LYS A 345 7.32 26.50 19.55
C LYS A 345 7.92 25.48 20.54
N LYS A 346 8.17 24.25 20.10
CA LYS A 346 8.90 23.24 20.89
C LYS A 346 10.41 23.53 20.93
N ALA A 347 11.00 23.94 19.81
CA ALA A 347 12.40 24.32 19.73
C ALA A 347 12.67 25.58 20.59
N ASP A 348 11.80 26.59 20.52
CA ASP A 348 11.91 27.80 21.33
C ASP A 348 11.83 27.51 22.85
N LYS A 349 10.94 26.56 23.25
CA LYS A 349 10.86 26.12 24.65
C LYS A 349 12.06 25.30 25.10
N ALA A 350 12.67 24.50 24.22
CA ALA A 350 13.87 23.74 24.52
C ALA A 350 15.12 24.64 24.62
N ASN A 351 15.19 25.69 23.78
CA ASN A 351 16.30 26.66 23.79
C ASN A 351 16.25 27.63 24.97
N GLN A 352 15.15 27.78 25.70
CA GLN A 352 15.08 28.59 26.92
C GLN A 352 15.83 27.94 28.11
N GLY A 353 16.33 26.70 27.97
CA GLY A 353 17.06 25.98 29.02
C GLY A 353 18.50 25.62 28.70
N SER A 354 19.07 25.96 27.54
CA SER A 354 20.46 25.62 27.20
C SER A 354 21.13 26.74 26.38
N ASP A 355 22.38 27.07 26.76
CA ASP A 355 23.24 28.06 26.12
C ASP A 355 23.75 27.64 24.71
N ALA A 356 23.30 26.56 24.15
CA ALA A 356 23.71 26.09 22.84
C ALA A 356 22.75 26.61 21.76
N LYS A 357 23.15 27.66 21.05
CA LYS A 357 22.49 28.17 19.83
C LYS A 357 22.70 27.23 18.64
N ASP A 358 22.13 26.04 18.67
CA ASP A 358 21.93 25.27 17.47
C ASP A 358 20.64 25.77 16.78
N ASN A 359 20.81 26.77 15.92
CA ASN A 359 19.79 27.22 14.99
C ASN A 359 19.44 26.10 14.01
N VAL A 360 18.60 25.15 14.42
CA VAL A 360 17.94 24.24 13.50
C VAL A 360 16.95 25.06 12.69
N SER A 361 17.43 25.64 11.59
CA SER A 361 16.60 26.29 10.59
C SER A 361 15.66 25.25 10.01
N LEU A 362 14.43 25.20 10.52
CA LEU A 362 13.34 24.42 9.95
C LEU A 362 13.04 24.98 8.56
N ALA A 363 13.59 24.35 7.53
CA ALA A 363 13.39 24.75 6.15
C ALA A 363 11.89 24.77 5.84
N ARG A 364 11.39 25.89 5.33
CA ARG A 364 10.00 26.03 4.87
C ARG A 364 9.75 24.95 3.80
N PRO A 365 8.62 24.25 3.84
CA PRO A 365 8.29 23.25 2.82
C PRO A 365 8.32 23.93 1.46
N SER A 366 9.03 23.34 0.51
CA SER A 366 9.06 23.87 -0.85
C SER A 366 7.67 23.75 -1.46
N LEU A 367 7.24 24.75 -2.21
CA LEU A 367 5.96 24.75 -2.94
C LEU A 367 5.83 23.50 -3.82
N ARG A 368 6.96 23.02 -4.31
CA ARG A 368 7.08 21.79 -5.10
C ARG A 368 6.68 20.54 -4.31
N LEU A 369 7.07 20.42 -3.04
CA LEU A 369 6.69 19.31 -2.17
C LEU A 369 5.18 19.34 -1.84
N LEU A 370 4.61 20.55 -1.65
CA LEU A 370 3.17 20.73 -1.48
C LEU A 370 2.40 20.25 -2.72
N LEU A 371 2.88 20.60 -3.92
CA LEU A 371 2.29 20.15 -5.17
C LEU A 371 2.40 18.63 -5.32
N VAL A 372 3.56 18.02 -5.04
CA VAL A 372 3.71 16.56 -5.06
C VAL A 372 2.69 15.89 -4.14
N ALA A 373 2.57 16.34 -2.88
CA ALA A 373 1.60 15.81 -1.93
C ALA A 373 0.14 15.98 -2.38
N SER A 374 -0.16 17.07 -3.11
CA SER A 374 -1.51 17.35 -3.62
C SER A 374 -1.87 16.47 -4.81
N PHE A 375 -0.97 16.32 -5.78
CA PHE A 375 -1.17 15.48 -6.96
C PHE A 375 -1.01 13.97 -6.66
N ALA A 376 -0.39 13.61 -5.54
CA ALA A 376 -0.37 12.23 -5.03
C ALA A 376 -1.75 11.75 -4.52
N GLY A 377 -2.77 12.59 -4.53
CA GLY A 377 -4.15 12.22 -4.19
C GLY A 377 -4.89 11.53 -5.33
N VAL A 378 -4.36 10.45 -5.88
CA VAL A 378 -5.00 9.62 -6.91
C VAL A 378 -6.14 8.82 -6.29
N ARG A 379 -7.25 8.67 -7.01
CA ARG A 379 -8.39 7.83 -6.58
C ARG A 379 -8.23 6.44 -7.17
N GLY A 380 -8.65 5.44 -6.40
CA GLY A 380 -8.37 4.04 -6.71
C GLY A 380 -9.57 3.11 -6.60
N ALA A 381 -9.27 1.89 -6.23
CA ALA A 381 -10.17 0.76 -6.17
C ALA A 381 -11.41 0.98 -5.30
N LEU A 382 -11.22 1.54 -4.09
CA LEU A 382 -12.31 1.73 -3.14
C LEU A 382 -13.37 2.71 -3.65
N THR A 383 -12.93 3.76 -4.37
CA THR A 383 -13.85 4.71 -5.01
C THR A 383 -14.76 4.03 -6.03
N LEU A 384 -14.19 3.15 -6.87
CA LEU A 384 -14.98 2.39 -7.84
C LEU A 384 -15.96 1.44 -7.15
N ALA A 385 -15.46 0.66 -6.21
CA ALA A 385 -16.30 -0.29 -5.48
C ALA A 385 -17.46 0.43 -4.76
N GLY A 386 -17.13 1.45 -3.97
CA GLY A 386 -18.11 2.16 -3.17
C GLY A 386 -19.18 2.86 -4.01
N ILE A 387 -18.82 3.48 -5.14
CA ILE A 387 -19.86 4.15 -5.96
C ILE A 387 -20.83 3.15 -6.59
N LEU A 388 -20.41 1.93 -6.85
CA LEU A 388 -21.27 0.89 -7.42
C LEU A 388 -22.24 0.27 -6.40
N THR A 389 -22.01 0.46 -5.09
CA THR A 389 -22.95 0.05 -4.03
C THR A 389 -24.17 0.98 -3.90
N LEU A 390 -24.21 2.08 -4.63
CA LEU A 390 -25.40 2.95 -4.64
C LEU A 390 -26.66 2.13 -4.96
N PRO A 391 -27.71 2.20 -4.13
CA PRO A 391 -28.94 1.48 -4.35
C PRO A 391 -29.56 1.77 -5.71
N LEU A 392 -30.24 0.80 -6.28
CA LEU A 392 -30.99 1.00 -7.54
C LEU A 392 -32.29 1.77 -7.31
N PHE A 393 -32.93 1.54 -6.13
CA PHE A 393 -34.21 2.08 -5.78
C PHE A 393 -34.20 2.66 -4.37
N LEU A 394 -35.00 3.68 -4.14
CA LEU A 394 -35.33 4.19 -2.80
C LEU A 394 -36.38 3.29 -2.12
N PRO A 395 -36.60 3.42 -0.80
CA PRO A 395 -37.61 2.62 -0.08
C PRO A 395 -39.04 2.80 -0.61
N ASP A 396 -39.34 3.92 -1.27
CA ASP A 396 -40.62 4.21 -1.91
C ASP A 396 -40.79 3.54 -3.30
N GLY A 397 -39.78 2.77 -3.77
CA GLY A 397 -39.77 2.11 -5.06
C GLY A 397 -39.36 3.00 -6.23
N THR A 398 -39.07 4.27 -6.02
CA THR A 398 -38.53 5.16 -7.06
C THR A 398 -37.05 4.87 -7.33
N ARG A 399 -36.56 5.18 -8.53
CA ARG A 399 -35.13 5.03 -8.83
C ARG A 399 -34.30 5.98 -7.98
N PHE A 400 -33.12 5.50 -7.55
CA PHE A 400 -32.18 6.35 -6.82
C PHE A 400 -31.76 7.54 -7.72
N PRO A 401 -31.92 8.80 -7.23
CA PRO A 401 -31.72 9.98 -8.06
C PRO A 401 -30.26 10.15 -8.49
N ALA A 402 -30.05 10.52 -9.73
CA ALA A 402 -28.76 10.82 -10.34
C ALA A 402 -27.72 9.68 -10.25
N ARG A 403 -28.13 8.41 -10.03
CA ARG A 403 -27.24 7.28 -9.83
C ARG A 403 -26.25 7.10 -10.98
N ASP A 404 -26.75 7.05 -12.22
CA ASP A 404 -25.91 6.80 -13.39
C ASP A 404 -24.95 7.97 -13.66
N LEU A 405 -25.39 9.19 -13.41
CA LEU A 405 -24.57 10.39 -13.47
C LEU A 405 -23.41 10.34 -12.45
N VAL A 406 -23.70 10.00 -11.20
CA VAL A 406 -22.72 9.96 -10.12
C VAL A 406 -21.67 8.87 -10.36
N ILE A 407 -22.07 7.70 -10.88
CA ILE A 407 -21.15 6.63 -11.29
C ILE A 407 -20.23 7.12 -12.41
N PHE A 408 -20.79 7.76 -13.44
CA PHE A 408 -20.00 8.33 -14.54
C PHE A 408 -18.99 9.37 -14.03
N LEU A 409 -19.42 10.30 -13.18
CA LEU A 409 -18.55 11.33 -12.60
C LEU A 409 -17.42 10.70 -11.78
N ALA A 410 -17.72 9.71 -10.93
CA ALA A 410 -16.71 9.03 -10.14
C ALA A 410 -15.67 8.32 -11.01
N MET A 411 -16.10 7.53 -12.00
CA MET A 411 -15.19 6.85 -12.93
C MET A 411 -14.33 7.83 -13.72
N GLY A 412 -14.93 8.92 -14.19
CA GLY A 412 -14.22 10.00 -14.89
C GLY A 412 -13.15 10.65 -14.02
N VAL A 413 -13.47 10.93 -12.75
CA VAL A 413 -12.52 11.49 -11.76
C VAL A 413 -11.38 10.52 -11.47
N ILE A 414 -11.65 9.22 -11.28
CA ILE A 414 -10.62 8.20 -11.10
C ILE A 414 -9.65 8.22 -12.28
N LEU A 415 -10.16 8.12 -13.50
CA LEU A 415 -9.35 8.09 -14.71
C LEU A 415 -8.55 9.39 -14.88
N LEU A 416 -9.20 10.55 -14.73
CA LEU A 416 -8.54 11.84 -14.90
C LEU A 416 -7.47 12.08 -13.82
N SER A 417 -7.72 11.70 -12.57
CA SER A 417 -6.73 11.81 -11.50
C SER A 417 -5.50 10.94 -11.74
N LEU A 418 -5.68 9.72 -12.27
CA LEU A 418 -4.58 8.82 -12.67
C LEU A 418 -3.76 9.42 -13.82
N ILE A 419 -4.40 9.92 -14.86
CA ILE A 419 -3.72 10.57 -16.00
C ILE A 419 -2.95 11.80 -15.53
N LEU A 420 -3.59 12.66 -14.73
CA LEU A 420 -2.98 13.88 -14.21
C LEU A 420 -1.75 13.57 -13.35
N ALA A 421 -1.85 12.61 -12.44
CA ALA A 421 -0.73 12.18 -11.61
C ALA A 421 0.40 11.56 -12.45
N SER A 422 0.06 10.77 -13.48
CA SER A 422 1.04 10.14 -14.39
C SER A 422 1.90 11.15 -15.14
N VAL A 423 1.37 12.34 -15.41
CA VAL A 423 2.10 13.43 -16.06
C VAL A 423 2.80 14.33 -15.03
N THR A 424 2.10 14.71 -13.97
CA THR A 424 2.58 15.74 -13.04
C THR A 424 3.60 15.21 -12.03
N LEU A 425 3.42 13.99 -11.49
CA LEU A 425 4.34 13.46 -10.47
C LEU A 425 5.77 13.29 -10.99
N PRO A 426 6.03 12.65 -12.15
CA PRO A 426 7.39 12.54 -12.68
C PRO A 426 8.04 13.90 -12.95
N LEU A 427 7.27 14.90 -13.40
CA LEU A 427 7.78 16.26 -13.64
C LEU A 427 8.13 16.99 -12.34
N LEU A 428 7.32 16.83 -11.31
CA LEU A 428 7.52 17.48 -10.01
C LEU A 428 8.61 16.79 -9.17
N THR A 429 8.80 15.47 -9.30
CA THR A 429 9.81 14.72 -8.54
C THR A 429 11.18 14.73 -9.21
N LYS A 430 11.27 15.02 -10.51
CA LYS A 430 12.53 15.08 -11.24
C LYS A 430 13.53 16.07 -10.61
N GLY A 431 14.70 15.56 -10.20
CA GLY A 431 15.77 16.37 -9.60
C GLY A 431 15.56 16.73 -8.12
N LEU A 432 14.57 16.15 -7.45
CA LEU A 432 14.49 16.17 -6.00
C LEU A 432 15.45 15.10 -5.45
N VAL A 433 16.64 15.54 -5.03
CA VAL A 433 17.60 14.66 -4.35
C VAL A 433 17.29 14.73 -2.85
N PHE A 434 16.83 13.63 -2.30
CA PHE A 434 16.63 13.50 -0.85
C PHE A 434 17.79 12.71 -0.28
N ALA A 435 18.72 13.40 0.37
CA ALA A 435 19.70 12.74 1.22
C ALA A 435 18.95 12.06 2.38
N PRO A 436 19.20 10.78 2.68
CA PRO A 436 18.68 10.18 3.90
C PRO A 436 19.13 11.02 5.10
N PRO A 437 18.26 11.28 6.09
CA PRO A 437 18.65 12.07 7.25
C PRO A 437 19.87 11.42 7.91
N ALA A 438 20.93 12.20 8.15
CA ALA A 438 22.20 11.72 8.72
C ALA A 438 22.01 10.90 10.00
N ARG A 439 20.98 11.21 10.79
CA ARG A 439 20.58 10.46 11.97
C ARG A 439 20.14 9.02 11.65
N ARG A 440 19.44 8.80 10.54
CA ARG A 440 18.94 7.45 10.16
C ARG A 440 20.09 6.55 9.72
N SER A 441 21.07 7.11 9.01
CA SER A 441 22.28 6.37 8.60
C SER A 441 23.20 6.08 9.78
N SER A 442 23.24 6.93 10.82
CA SER A 442 23.99 6.66 12.06
C SER A 442 23.29 5.63 12.95
N GLU A 443 21.96 5.70 13.09
CA GLU A 443 21.17 4.70 13.82
C GLU A 443 21.29 3.31 13.18
N GLU A 444 21.26 3.22 11.86
CA GLU A 444 21.45 1.95 11.14
C GLU A 444 22.86 1.39 11.33
N ARG A 445 23.89 2.23 11.24
CA ARG A 445 25.28 1.82 11.50
C ARG A 445 25.46 1.32 12.91
N ASN A 446 24.96 2.06 13.89
CA ASN A 446 25.05 1.67 15.31
C ASN A 446 24.32 0.34 15.58
N ALA A 447 23.13 0.15 14.98
CA ALA A 447 22.39 -1.10 15.11
C ALA A 447 23.14 -2.28 14.48
N ARG A 448 23.75 -2.08 13.31
CA ARG A 448 24.57 -3.12 12.65
C ARG A 448 25.82 -3.47 13.46
N SER A 449 26.50 -2.47 14.04
CA SER A 449 27.66 -2.68 14.92
C SER A 449 27.25 -3.48 16.17
N ALA A 450 26.21 -3.03 16.88
CA ALA A 450 25.71 -3.72 18.07
C ALA A 450 25.26 -5.17 17.80
N ALA A 451 24.62 -5.41 16.64
CA ALA A 451 24.24 -6.77 16.24
C ALA A 451 25.45 -7.66 15.95
N ALA A 452 26.50 -7.12 15.31
CA ALA A 452 27.73 -7.83 15.03
C ALA A 452 28.52 -8.12 16.33
N GLU A 453 28.57 -7.17 17.25
CA GLU A 453 29.17 -7.36 18.59
C GLU A 453 28.47 -8.47 19.39
N ALA A 454 27.13 -8.47 19.37
CA ALA A 454 26.34 -9.52 20.02
C ALA A 454 26.59 -10.91 19.40
N ALA A 455 26.77 -10.98 18.07
CA ALA A 455 27.11 -12.22 17.38
C ALA A 455 28.51 -12.71 17.77
N VAL A 456 29.53 -11.84 17.82
CA VAL A 456 30.89 -12.16 18.27
C VAL A 456 30.89 -12.67 19.71
N ALA A 457 30.24 -11.94 20.63
CA ALA A 457 30.14 -12.33 22.03
C ALA A 457 29.47 -13.70 22.21
N ARG A 458 28.46 -14.02 21.39
CA ARG A 458 27.80 -15.33 21.41
C ARG A 458 28.71 -16.44 20.91
N LEU A 459 29.46 -16.20 19.83
CA LEU A 459 30.43 -17.17 19.30
C LEU A 459 31.57 -17.43 20.28
N GLU A 460 32.12 -16.40 20.92
CA GLU A 460 33.14 -16.51 21.96
C GLU A 460 32.63 -17.33 23.15
N LYS A 461 31.38 -17.10 23.58
CA LYS A 461 30.74 -17.88 24.64
C LYS A 461 30.52 -19.35 24.26
N VAL A 462 30.22 -19.64 23.00
CA VAL A 462 30.10 -21.02 22.51
C VAL A 462 31.47 -21.70 22.55
N CYS A 463 32.53 -21.02 22.09
CA CYS A 463 33.89 -21.54 22.11
C CYS A 463 34.37 -21.84 23.57
N SER A 464 34.05 -20.96 24.51
CA SER A 464 34.46 -21.16 25.94
C SER A 464 33.69 -22.26 26.68
N GLY A 465 32.54 -22.71 26.11
CA GLY A 465 31.70 -23.74 26.73
C GLY A 465 31.88 -25.16 26.16
N ILE A 466 32.78 -25.35 25.18
CA ILE A 466 33.04 -26.66 24.56
C ILE A 466 34.06 -27.40 25.42
N GLY A 467 33.68 -28.56 25.97
CA GLY A 467 34.57 -29.46 26.73
C GLY A 467 35.46 -30.28 25.79
N SER A 468 36.55 -30.81 26.31
CA SER A 468 37.72 -31.41 25.63
C SER A 468 37.48 -32.69 24.81
N ASP A 469 36.46 -32.73 23.96
CA ASP A 469 36.24 -33.79 22.97
C ASP A 469 36.79 -33.37 21.59
N GLY A 470 37.53 -34.23 20.90
CA GLY A 470 38.33 -33.95 19.67
C GLY A 470 37.64 -33.21 18.51
N LYS A 471 36.39 -32.76 18.63
CA LYS A 471 35.68 -31.83 17.73
C LYS A 471 35.96 -30.35 18.06
N GLU A 472 36.68 -30.05 19.14
CA GLU A 472 36.94 -28.71 19.67
C GLU A 472 37.73 -27.83 18.70
N GLN A 473 38.74 -28.39 18.04
CA GLN A 473 39.58 -27.64 17.10
C GLN A 473 38.81 -27.17 15.89
N VAL A 474 37.95 -28.04 15.32
CA VAL A 474 37.16 -27.69 14.11
C VAL A 474 36.12 -26.60 14.41
N VAL A 475 35.46 -26.70 15.57
CA VAL A 475 34.43 -25.70 15.97
C VAL A 475 35.11 -24.37 16.32
N THR A 476 36.26 -24.40 17.00
CA THR A 476 37.03 -23.20 17.34
C THR A 476 37.59 -22.52 16.10
N GLU A 477 38.10 -23.29 15.13
CA GLU A 477 38.55 -22.73 13.84
C GLU A 477 37.42 -22.12 13.05
N ALA A 478 36.26 -22.78 12.94
CA ALA A 478 35.06 -22.26 12.28
C ALA A 478 34.55 -20.98 12.98
N ALA A 479 34.51 -20.95 14.30
CA ALA A 479 34.09 -19.79 15.06
C ALA A 479 35.05 -18.60 14.88
N ASN A 480 36.36 -18.83 14.87
CA ASN A 480 37.36 -17.80 14.63
C ASN A 480 37.23 -17.18 13.22
N ARG A 481 36.96 -17.99 12.21
CA ARG A 481 36.69 -17.51 10.84
C ARG A 481 35.44 -16.62 10.80
N LEU A 482 34.36 -17.02 11.48
CA LEU A 482 33.14 -16.23 11.58
C LEU A 482 33.35 -14.93 12.36
N ILE A 483 34.04 -14.98 13.49
CA ILE A 483 34.38 -13.80 14.32
C ILE A 483 35.18 -12.80 13.48
N GLU A 484 36.16 -13.27 12.71
CA GLU A 484 36.94 -12.40 11.83
C GLU A 484 36.09 -11.76 10.73
N ALA A 485 35.13 -12.51 10.14
CA ALA A 485 34.18 -11.98 9.18
C ALA A 485 33.29 -10.89 9.78
N TYR A 486 32.77 -11.09 10.99
CA TYR A 486 32.00 -10.09 11.72
C TYR A 486 32.82 -8.85 12.10
N ARG A 487 34.07 -9.01 12.55
CA ARG A 487 34.98 -7.90 12.86
C ARG A 487 35.31 -7.08 11.60
N ARG A 488 35.58 -7.73 10.46
CA ARG A 488 35.70 -7.03 9.17
C ARG A 488 34.45 -6.23 8.83
N ARG A 489 33.27 -6.81 9.00
CA ARG A 489 31.99 -6.13 8.74
C ARG A 489 31.78 -4.90 9.65
N MET A 490 32.26 -4.92 10.90
CA MET A 490 32.24 -3.75 11.80
C MET A 490 33.21 -2.66 11.34
N ALA A 491 34.43 -3.01 10.97
CA ALA A 491 35.44 -2.08 10.47
C ALA A 491 34.99 -1.31 9.22
N TYR A 492 34.16 -1.93 8.37
CA TYR A 492 33.53 -1.24 7.23
C TYR A 492 32.59 -0.09 7.62
N GLY A 493 32.08 -0.08 8.84
CA GLY A 493 31.17 0.97 9.37
C GLY A 493 31.90 2.21 9.91
N GLU A 494 33.20 2.13 10.19
CA GLU A 494 34.00 3.17 10.86
C GLU A 494 34.95 3.96 9.94
N SER A 495 35.06 3.56 8.65
CA SER A 495 36.02 4.13 7.69
C SER A 495 35.65 5.58 7.27
N SER A 496 36.67 6.37 6.93
CA SER A 496 36.52 7.72 6.37
C SER A 496 35.71 7.71 5.06
N ASN A 497 35.08 8.83 4.69
CA ASN A 497 34.16 8.92 3.53
C ASN A 497 34.77 8.38 2.21
N ASP A 498 36.06 8.60 1.95
CA ASP A 498 36.71 8.14 0.71
C ASP A 498 37.02 6.63 0.72
N GLU A 499 37.45 6.10 1.86
CA GLU A 499 37.64 4.64 2.02
C GLU A 499 36.32 3.91 2.00
N ALA A 500 35.26 4.47 2.61
CA ALA A 500 33.91 3.91 2.58
C ALA A 500 33.35 3.83 1.14
N ALA A 501 33.60 4.84 0.30
CA ALA A 501 33.20 4.86 -1.10
C ALA A 501 33.93 3.77 -1.92
N ARG A 502 35.26 3.65 -1.76
CA ARG A 502 36.05 2.61 -2.41
C ARG A 502 35.67 1.20 -1.99
N MET A 503 35.39 1.00 -0.70
CA MET A 503 34.90 -0.27 -0.17
C MET A 503 33.52 -0.64 -0.71
N GLN A 504 32.65 0.35 -0.88
CA GLN A 504 31.32 0.16 -1.45
C GLN A 504 31.39 -0.23 -2.93
N GLU A 505 32.33 0.34 -3.69
CA GLU A 505 32.60 -0.06 -5.08
C GLU A 505 33.14 -1.49 -5.15
N LEU A 506 34.08 -1.84 -4.26
CA LEU A 506 34.63 -3.19 -4.18
C LEU A 506 33.54 -4.22 -3.85
N ALA A 507 32.68 -3.94 -2.87
CA ALA A 507 31.56 -4.80 -2.52
C ALA A 507 30.55 -4.98 -3.66
N LYS A 508 30.29 -3.92 -4.45
CA LYS A 508 29.46 -4.01 -5.66
C LYS A 508 30.10 -4.87 -6.73
N ALA A 509 31.41 -4.69 -6.96
CA ALA A 509 32.16 -5.49 -7.93
C ALA A 509 32.20 -6.97 -7.51
N GLU A 510 32.47 -7.26 -6.24
CA GLU A 510 32.46 -8.63 -5.68
C GLU A 510 31.09 -9.28 -5.83
N ARG A 511 30.00 -8.55 -5.55
CA ARG A 511 28.62 -9.03 -5.74
C ARG A 511 28.36 -9.37 -7.22
N SER A 512 28.73 -8.48 -8.15
CA SER A 512 28.57 -8.72 -9.58
C SER A 512 29.33 -9.95 -10.06
N LEU A 513 30.57 -10.12 -9.61
CA LEU A 513 31.39 -11.28 -9.97
C LEU A 513 30.84 -12.59 -9.38
N ARG A 514 30.28 -12.55 -8.16
CA ARG A 514 29.62 -13.73 -7.56
C ARG A 514 28.38 -14.14 -8.34
N LEU A 515 27.55 -13.18 -8.78
CA LEU A 515 26.38 -13.46 -9.62
C LEU A 515 26.77 -14.09 -10.97
N GLU A 516 27.83 -13.59 -11.61
CA GLU A 516 28.39 -14.19 -12.82
C GLU A 516 28.87 -15.63 -12.60
N ALA A 517 29.55 -15.89 -11.47
CA ALA A 517 30.00 -17.23 -11.11
C ALA A 517 28.82 -18.19 -10.90
N LEU A 518 27.78 -17.77 -10.15
CA LEU A 518 26.58 -18.57 -9.91
C LEU A 518 25.81 -18.86 -11.21
N ASN A 519 25.77 -17.92 -12.15
CA ASN A 519 25.19 -18.15 -13.47
C ASN A 519 25.98 -19.21 -14.25
N ALA A 520 27.32 -19.16 -14.21
CA ALA A 520 28.16 -20.17 -14.86
C ALA A 520 27.96 -21.58 -14.24
N GLU A 521 27.84 -21.66 -12.91
CA GLU A 521 27.52 -22.92 -12.22
C GLU A 521 26.15 -23.46 -12.66
N ARG A 522 25.13 -22.61 -12.77
CA ARG A 522 23.78 -22.98 -13.23
C ARG A 522 23.80 -23.52 -14.65
N ASP A 523 24.52 -22.86 -15.56
CA ASP A 523 24.65 -23.28 -16.94
C ASP A 523 25.36 -24.64 -17.06
N GLU A 524 26.37 -24.88 -16.23
CA GLU A 524 27.09 -26.16 -16.20
C GLU A 524 26.19 -27.30 -15.68
N LEU A 525 25.43 -27.06 -14.60
CA LEU A 525 24.46 -28.03 -14.08
C LEU A 525 23.39 -28.37 -15.13
N PHE A 526 22.90 -27.38 -15.86
CA PHE A 526 21.94 -27.56 -16.94
C PHE A 526 22.52 -28.38 -18.10
N ARG A 527 23.75 -28.10 -18.49
CA ARG A 527 24.47 -28.83 -19.52
C ARG A 527 24.65 -30.31 -19.18
N ARG A 528 25.09 -30.62 -17.94
CA ARG A 528 25.26 -32.00 -17.46
C ARG A 528 23.92 -32.74 -17.34
N ARG A 529 22.84 -32.03 -17.04
CA ARG A 529 21.51 -32.65 -17.06
C ARG A 529 21.11 -33.06 -18.48
N ILE A 530 21.31 -32.18 -19.48
CA ILE A 530 20.98 -32.50 -20.88
C ILE A 530 21.82 -33.64 -21.43
N SER A 531 23.12 -33.71 -21.07
CA SER A 531 23.98 -34.82 -21.46
C SER A 531 23.69 -36.16 -20.78
N GLY A 532 22.77 -36.19 -19.81
CA GLY A 532 22.42 -37.39 -19.04
C GLY A 532 23.45 -37.76 -17.97
N GLU A 533 24.41 -36.89 -17.68
CA GLU A 533 25.44 -37.08 -16.65
C GLU A 533 24.96 -36.76 -15.24
N LEU A 534 23.83 -36.05 -15.13
CA LEU A 534 23.27 -35.59 -13.86
C LEU A 534 21.81 -36.02 -13.71
N ASP A 535 21.49 -36.68 -12.60
CA ASP A 535 20.15 -37.07 -12.22
C ASP A 535 19.28 -35.84 -11.90
N ASP A 536 18.00 -35.91 -12.26
CA ASP A 536 17.04 -34.81 -12.06
C ASP A 536 16.90 -34.39 -10.60
N ALA A 537 16.90 -35.31 -9.65
CA ALA A 537 16.78 -35.01 -8.23
C ALA A 537 18.03 -34.31 -7.69
N ILE A 538 19.21 -34.71 -8.19
CA ILE A 538 20.49 -34.07 -7.83
C ILE A 538 20.54 -32.68 -8.46
N HIS A 539 20.15 -32.53 -9.73
CA HIS A 539 20.09 -31.25 -10.41
C HIS A 539 19.22 -30.23 -9.65
N LEU A 540 17.99 -30.61 -9.31
CA LEU A 540 17.08 -29.73 -8.56
C LEU A 540 17.61 -29.35 -7.19
N ARG A 541 18.31 -30.25 -6.50
CA ARG A 541 18.92 -29.96 -5.20
C ARG A 541 20.06 -28.93 -5.34
N LEU A 542 20.99 -29.16 -6.27
CA LEU A 542 22.12 -28.24 -6.50
C LEU A 542 21.66 -26.88 -7.03
N LEU A 543 20.65 -26.85 -7.90
CA LEU A 543 20.04 -25.62 -8.37
C LEU A 543 19.44 -24.81 -7.21
N ARG A 544 18.77 -25.47 -6.28
CA ARG A 544 18.21 -24.82 -5.07
C ARG A 544 19.33 -24.25 -4.17
N GLU A 545 20.48 -24.89 -4.08
CA GLU A 545 21.64 -24.35 -3.34
C GLU A 545 22.16 -23.06 -3.99
N ILE A 546 22.27 -23.04 -5.31
CA ILE A 546 22.66 -21.85 -6.10
C ILE A 546 21.63 -20.72 -5.90
N ASP A 547 20.33 -21.03 -6.01
CA ASP A 547 19.25 -20.04 -5.84
C ASP A 547 19.26 -19.42 -4.43
N LEU A 548 19.56 -20.20 -3.39
CA LEU A 548 19.71 -19.69 -2.03
C LEU A 548 20.93 -18.75 -1.89
N LEU A 549 22.04 -19.08 -2.53
CA LEU A 549 23.23 -18.22 -2.54
C LEU A 549 22.96 -16.92 -3.31
N GLU A 550 22.30 -16.99 -4.47
CA GLU A 550 21.91 -15.82 -5.25
C GLU A 550 20.97 -14.90 -4.47
N ALA A 551 19.95 -15.47 -3.81
CA ALA A 551 19.02 -14.70 -2.97
C ALA A 551 19.74 -13.94 -1.83
N THR A 552 20.83 -14.46 -1.27
CA THR A 552 21.64 -13.74 -0.25
C THR A 552 22.46 -12.58 -0.86
N LEU A 553 22.65 -12.57 -2.16
CA LEU A 553 23.36 -11.52 -2.86
C LEU A 553 22.42 -10.42 -3.39
N GLU A 554 21.14 -10.70 -3.60
CA GLU A 554 20.17 -9.71 -4.12
C GLU A 554 19.67 -8.71 -3.07
N GLU A 555 19.83 -8.99 -1.77
CA GLU A 555 19.56 -8.05 -0.66
C GLU A 555 20.73 -7.06 -0.45
#